data_567ff6722e5ac5c45195145aab40dedc
#
_entry.id   567ff6722e5ac5c45195145aab40dedc
#
_cell.length_a   1.000
_cell.length_b   1.000
_cell.length_c   1.000
_cell.angle_alpha   90.00
_cell.angle_beta   90.00
_cell.angle_gamma   90.00
#
_symmetry.space_group_name_H-M   'P 1'
#
loop_
_entity.id
_entity.type
_entity.pdbx_description
1 polymer ?
#
loop_
_entity_poly.entity_id
_entity_poly.type
_entity_poly.pdbx_seq_one_letter_code
_entity_poly.pdbx_strand_id
1 'polypeptide(L)'
;IYDFKDAYLRYGTVKKLAVAQEKFKAMGYYIKIWDAYRPFAAQEKLWQVCPNPRYVANPANGMKAHNLGGTIDMTLVTFDGNEVEMPTGFDDFSLKADRDYSDVPETAAGNARMMERVMTECGFVGYAGEWWDYSDTTAYEACDFEP
;
A
#
# COMPACT_ATOMS: atom_id res chain seq x y z
N ILE A 1 -3.20 9.51 13.47
CA ILE A 1 -3.06 10.75 12.74
C ILE A 1 -4.42 11.25 12.24
N TYR A 2 -5.32 10.34 11.84
CA TYR A 2 -6.72 10.59 11.55
C TYR A 2 -7.62 9.55 12.23
N ASP A 3 -8.91 9.87 12.45
CA ASP A 3 -9.78 9.12 13.36
C ASP A 3 -10.75 8.16 12.67
N PHE A 4 -10.85 8.16 11.34
CA PHE A 4 -11.70 7.23 10.62
C PHE A 4 -11.03 5.84 10.46
N LYS A 5 -11.86 4.80 10.38
CA LYS A 5 -11.43 3.41 10.31
C LYS A 5 -11.71 2.73 8.97
N ASP A 6 -12.50 3.38 8.12
CA ASP A 6 -12.86 2.87 6.81
C ASP A 6 -11.77 3.20 5.77
N ALA A 7 -11.49 2.27 4.88
CA ALA A 7 -10.56 2.49 3.78
C ALA A 7 -11.29 3.16 2.61
N TYR A 8 -10.94 4.38 2.28
CA TYR A 8 -11.50 5.12 1.16
C TYR A 8 -10.56 5.05 -0.05
N LEU A 9 -11.11 4.77 -1.23
CA LEU A 9 -10.35 4.71 -2.48
C LEU A 9 -11.22 5.23 -3.63
N ARG A 10 -10.59 5.61 -4.72
CA ARG A 10 -11.28 5.87 -5.99
C ARG A 10 -12.04 4.63 -6.43
N TYR A 11 -13.24 4.81 -6.94
CA TYR A 11 -14.10 3.70 -7.35
C TYR A 11 -13.44 2.78 -8.39
N GLY A 12 -12.67 3.34 -9.33
CA GLY A 12 -11.87 2.57 -10.29
C GLY A 12 -10.85 1.67 -9.61
N THR A 13 -10.15 2.19 -8.60
CA THR A 13 -9.16 1.45 -7.79
C THR A 13 -9.84 0.34 -6.99
N VAL A 14 -11.00 0.61 -6.38
CA VAL A 14 -11.80 -0.42 -5.66
C VAL A 14 -12.16 -1.58 -6.57
N LYS A 15 -12.58 -1.32 -7.82
CA LYS A 15 -12.91 -2.39 -8.78
C LYS A 15 -11.70 -3.27 -9.11
N LYS A 16 -10.53 -2.67 -9.32
CA LYS A 16 -9.28 -3.42 -9.55
C LYS A 16 -8.87 -4.23 -8.33
N LEU A 17 -8.99 -3.63 -7.14
CA LEU A 17 -8.67 -4.29 -5.87
C LEU A 17 -9.60 -5.49 -5.61
N ALA A 18 -10.87 -5.39 -5.96
CA ALA A 18 -11.83 -6.50 -5.87
C ALA A 18 -11.42 -7.68 -6.77
N VAL A 19 -10.91 -7.41 -7.99
CA VAL A 19 -10.37 -8.46 -8.87
C VAL A 19 -9.13 -9.10 -8.24
N ALA A 20 -8.22 -8.30 -7.67
CA ALA A 20 -7.04 -8.83 -6.96
C ALA A 20 -7.45 -9.69 -5.76
N GLN A 21 -8.45 -9.25 -4.99
CA GLN A 21 -8.97 -10.02 -3.84
C GLN A 21 -9.51 -11.40 -4.26
N GLU A 22 -10.24 -11.51 -5.36
CA GLU A 22 -10.71 -12.81 -5.85
C GLU A 22 -9.54 -13.73 -6.26
N LYS A 23 -8.48 -13.18 -6.86
CA LYS A 23 -7.26 -13.95 -7.16
C LYS A 23 -6.56 -14.44 -5.88
N PHE A 24 -6.38 -13.56 -4.88
CA PHE A 24 -5.79 -13.94 -3.59
C PHE A 24 -6.65 -14.96 -2.84
N LYS A 25 -7.97 -14.80 -2.88
CA LYS A 25 -8.91 -15.74 -2.27
C LYS A 25 -8.78 -17.15 -2.86
N ALA A 26 -8.59 -17.27 -4.18
CA ALA A 26 -8.32 -18.54 -4.83
C ALA A 26 -7.00 -19.19 -4.38
N MET A 27 -6.07 -18.39 -3.82
CA MET A 27 -4.80 -18.86 -3.25
C MET A 27 -4.86 -19.10 -1.73
N GLY A 28 -6.00 -18.82 -1.08
CA GLY A 28 -6.20 -19.01 0.36
C GLY A 28 -5.96 -17.75 1.20
N TYR A 29 -5.99 -16.55 0.59
CA TYR A 29 -5.65 -15.31 1.26
C TYR A 29 -6.75 -14.25 1.14
N TYR A 30 -6.78 -13.35 2.14
CA TYR A 30 -7.49 -12.07 2.08
C TYR A 30 -6.49 -10.91 2.09
N ILE A 31 -6.88 -9.80 1.46
CA ILE A 31 -6.16 -8.53 1.57
C ILE A 31 -6.47 -7.90 2.93
N LYS A 32 -5.43 -7.48 3.64
CA LYS A 32 -5.51 -6.61 4.80
C LYS A 32 -4.96 -5.24 4.40
N ILE A 33 -5.77 -4.20 4.48
CA ILE A 33 -5.37 -2.82 4.18
C ILE A 33 -4.90 -2.16 5.48
N TRP A 34 -3.74 -1.49 5.43
CA TRP A 34 -3.19 -0.69 6.51
C TRP A 34 -3.44 0.80 6.31
N ASP A 35 -3.30 1.30 5.06
CA ASP A 35 -3.60 2.67 4.68
C ASP A 35 -4.18 2.73 3.26
N ALA A 36 -4.99 3.76 2.98
CA ALA A 36 -5.64 3.97 1.69
C ALA A 36 -5.63 5.47 1.33
N TYR A 37 -6.80 6.11 1.17
CA TYR A 37 -6.85 7.55 1.02
C TYR A 37 -6.36 8.23 2.31
N ARG A 38 -5.48 9.20 2.14
CA ARG A 38 -4.92 10.00 3.23
C ARG A 38 -5.25 11.47 2.98
N PRO A 39 -6.04 12.14 3.85
CA PRO A 39 -6.27 13.57 3.76
C PRO A 39 -4.98 14.37 3.73
N PHE A 40 -4.95 15.51 3.03
CA PHE A 40 -3.72 16.28 2.91
C PHE A 40 -3.22 16.79 4.26
N ALA A 41 -4.13 17.19 5.17
CA ALA A 41 -3.76 17.56 6.53
C ALA A 41 -3.07 16.43 7.33
N ALA A 42 -3.44 15.17 7.08
CA ALA A 42 -2.75 14.03 7.68
C ALA A 42 -1.33 13.84 7.10
N GLN A 43 -1.15 14.07 5.80
CA GLN A 43 0.16 14.07 5.16
C GLN A 43 1.10 15.14 5.74
N GLU A 44 0.57 16.35 6.01
CA GLU A 44 1.34 17.41 6.67
C GLU A 44 1.79 17.01 8.08
N LYS A 45 0.89 16.39 8.86
CA LYS A 45 1.24 15.88 10.21
C LYS A 45 2.32 14.77 10.13
N LEU A 46 2.22 13.85 9.20
CA LEU A 46 3.25 12.82 8.99
C LEU A 46 4.60 13.44 8.66
N TRP A 47 4.62 14.42 7.77
CA TRP A 47 5.84 15.12 7.42
C TRP A 47 6.48 15.86 8.61
N GLN A 48 5.69 16.44 9.51
CA GLN A 48 6.19 17.05 10.74
C GLN A 48 6.89 16.05 11.66
N VAL A 49 6.42 14.79 11.68
CA VAL A 49 7.01 13.72 12.50
C VAL A 49 8.23 13.10 11.83
N CYS A 50 8.16 12.87 10.51
CA CYS A 50 9.24 12.24 9.74
C CYS A 50 9.48 13.03 8.44
N PRO A 51 10.27 14.13 8.47
CA PRO A 51 10.54 14.97 7.29
C PRO A 51 11.62 14.34 6.40
N ASN A 52 11.41 13.10 6.00
CA ASN A 52 12.31 12.35 5.15
C ASN A 52 11.56 11.91 3.87
N PRO A 53 11.92 12.48 2.69
CA PRO A 53 11.20 12.23 1.44
C PRO A 53 11.32 10.78 0.92
N ARG A 54 12.17 9.96 1.53
CA ARG A 54 12.25 8.53 1.23
C ARG A 54 11.03 7.76 1.78
N TYR A 55 10.50 8.19 2.92
CA TYR A 55 9.43 7.49 3.65
C TYR A 55 8.11 8.23 3.65
N VAL A 56 8.17 9.57 3.64
CA VAL A 56 6.97 10.41 3.67
C VAL A 56 7.07 11.42 2.52
N ALA A 57 6.09 11.43 1.64
CA ALA A 57 6.04 12.41 0.55
C ALA A 57 5.99 13.83 1.12
N ASN A 58 6.86 14.72 0.64
CA ASN A 58 6.90 16.12 1.07
C ASN A 58 5.63 16.86 0.57
N PRO A 59 4.76 17.35 1.48
CA PRO A 59 3.53 18.05 1.10
C PRO A 59 3.77 19.34 0.33
N ALA A 60 4.95 19.98 0.45
CA ALA A 60 5.31 21.13 -0.35
C ALA A 60 5.34 20.84 -1.87
N ASN A 61 5.43 19.57 -2.27
CA ASN A 61 5.36 19.13 -3.66
C ASN A 61 3.92 18.83 -4.14
N GLY A 62 2.91 19.21 -3.36
CA GLY A 62 1.50 18.98 -3.64
C GLY A 62 1.01 17.57 -3.29
N MET A 63 -0.26 17.31 -3.60
CA MET A 63 -0.92 16.03 -3.33
C MET A 63 -0.38 14.92 -4.23
N LYS A 64 -0.03 13.78 -3.65
CA LYS A 64 0.52 12.61 -4.34
C LYS A 64 0.09 11.31 -3.66
N ALA A 65 0.28 10.20 -4.36
CA ALA A 65 0.08 8.85 -3.82
C ALA A 65 -1.26 8.72 -3.06
N HIS A 66 -1.24 8.43 -1.77
CA HIS A 66 -2.43 8.25 -0.93
C HIS A 66 -3.40 9.43 -0.96
N ASN A 67 -2.92 10.67 -1.13
CA ASN A 67 -3.80 11.85 -1.23
C ASN A 67 -4.67 11.86 -2.49
N LEU A 68 -4.33 11.08 -3.51
CA LEU A 68 -5.13 10.95 -4.73
C LEU A 68 -6.19 9.84 -4.65
N GLY A 69 -6.16 9.02 -3.60
CA GLY A 69 -7.09 7.92 -3.38
C GLY A 69 -6.91 6.71 -4.29
N GLY A 70 -5.74 6.62 -4.95
CA GLY A 70 -5.38 5.49 -5.82
C GLY A 70 -4.24 4.63 -5.27
N THR A 71 -3.73 4.92 -4.08
CA THR A 71 -2.62 4.19 -3.44
C THR A 71 -3.10 3.48 -2.18
N ILE A 72 -2.59 2.29 -1.94
CA ILE A 72 -2.90 1.45 -0.79
C ILE A 72 -1.63 0.84 -0.20
N ASP A 73 -1.56 0.81 1.13
CA ASP A 73 -0.63 -0.01 1.88
C ASP A 73 -1.35 -1.26 2.35
N MET A 74 -0.82 -2.42 2.01
CA MET A 74 -1.51 -3.69 2.23
C MET A 74 -0.58 -4.85 2.50
N THR A 75 -1.14 -5.88 3.11
CA THR A 75 -0.54 -7.21 3.20
C THR A 75 -1.60 -8.28 2.93
N LEU A 76 -1.20 -9.54 3.04
CA LEU A 76 -2.08 -10.69 2.94
C LEU A 76 -2.25 -11.34 4.32
N VAL A 77 -3.45 -11.87 4.56
CA VAL A 77 -3.76 -12.72 5.71
C VAL A 77 -4.38 -14.02 5.22
N THR A 78 -4.17 -15.09 5.97
CA THR A 78 -4.88 -16.37 5.76
C THR A 78 -6.37 -16.22 6.10
N PHE A 79 -7.18 -17.21 5.75
CA PHE A 79 -8.61 -17.21 6.09
C PHE A 79 -8.87 -17.19 7.62
N ASP A 80 -7.90 -17.61 8.42
CA ASP A 80 -7.95 -17.55 9.90
C ASP A 80 -7.49 -16.18 10.43
N GLY A 81 -7.13 -15.23 9.57
CA GLY A 81 -6.70 -13.89 9.95
C GLY A 81 -5.23 -13.75 10.36
N ASN A 82 -4.43 -14.79 10.21
CA ASN A 82 -2.99 -14.71 10.48
C ASN A 82 -2.28 -14.00 9.33
N GLU A 83 -1.37 -13.08 9.64
CA GLU A 83 -0.56 -12.42 8.62
C GLU A 83 0.37 -13.42 7.91
N VAL A 84 0.46 -13.28 6.60
CA VAL A 84 1.43 -14.03 5.77
C VAL A 84 2.82 -13.44 6.03
N GLU A 85 3.83 -14.32 6.16
CA GLU A 85 5.22 -13.87 6.33
C GLU A 85 5.66 -13.00 5.15
N MET A 86 6.06 -11.76 5.44
CA MET A 86 6.51 -10.76 4.47
C MET A 86 7.91 -10.24 4.84
N PRO A 87 8.60 -9.51 3.94
CA PRO A 87 9.98 -9.04 4.16
C PRO A 87 10.21 -8.31 5.47
N THR A 88 9.28 -7.45 5.86
CA THR A 88 9.33 -6.65 7.10
C THR A 88 7.92 -6.45 7.66
N GLY A 89 7.82 -5.85 8.83
CA GLY A 89 6.56 -5.26 9.30
C GLY A 89 6.19 -4.01 8.50
N PHE A 90 4.95 -3.55 8.68
CA PHE A 90 4.47 -2.29 8.10
C PHE A 90 5.25 -1.09 8.69
N ASP A 91 5.55 -0.09 7.86
CA ASP A 91 6.35 1.09 8.22
C ASP A 91 7.76 0.77 8.78
N ASP A 92 8.31 -0.39 8.42
CA ASP A 92 9.73 -0.66 8.64
C ASP A 92 10.57 0.10 7.61
N PHE A 93 11.25 1.14 8.07
CA PHE A 93 12.07 2.01 7.23
C PHE A 93 13.51 1.49 7.02
N SER A 94 13.74 0.18 7.16
CA SER A 94 15.01 -0.46 6.78
C SER A 94 15.10 -0.69 5.27
N LEU A 95 16.29 -1.03 4.80
CA LEU A 95 16.51 -1.43 3.39
C LEU A 95 15.76 -2.72 3.03
N LYS A 96 15.49 -3.59 4.02
CA LYS A 96 14.74 -4.84 3.82
C LYS A 96 13.29 -4.65 3.37
N ALA A 97 12.76 -3.42 3.50
CA ALA A 97 11.42 -3.09 3.03
C ALA A 97 11.35 -2.89 1.51
N ASP A 98 12.48 -2.71 0.84
CA ASP A 98 12.52 -2.50 -0.60
C ASP A 98 12.19 -3.78 -1.39
N ARG A 99 11.97 -3.64 -2.71
CA ARG A 99 11.57 -4.75 -3.59
C ARG A 99 12.74 -5.52 -4.19
N ASP A 100 13.96 -5.34 -3.68
CA ASP A 100 15.10 -6.18 -4.06
C ASP A 100 14.93 -7.62 -3.51
N TYR A 101 14.43 -7.73 -2.27
CA TYR A 101 14.19 -9.03 -1.59
C TYR A 101 15.42 -9.93 -1.47
N SER A 102 16.64 -9.43 -1.70
CA SER A 102 17.86 -10.26 -1.66
C SER A 102 18.37 -10.51 -0.24
N ASP A 103 17.97 -9.67 0.71
CA ASP A 103 18.43 -9.66 2.10
C ASP A 103 17.36 -10.12 3.12
N VAL A 104 16.29 -10.77 2.63
CA VAL A 104 15.19 -11.29 3.45
C VAL A 104 15.02 -12.80 3.26
N PRO A 105 14.34 -13.52 4.19
CA PRO A 105 14.08 -14.95 4.04
C PRO A 105 13.37 -15.29 2.72
N GLU A 106 13.75 -16.40 2.09
CA GLU A 106 13.21 -16.81 0.78
C GLU A 106 11.67 -16.98 0.79
N THR A 107 11.10 -17.42 1.91
CA THR A 107 9.64 -17.53 2.08
C THR A 107 9.00 -16.15 1.99
N ALA A 108 9.51 -15.17 2.73
CA ALA A 108 9.03 -13.78 2.72
C ALA A 108 9.18 -13.15 1.33
N ALA A 109 10.36 -13.32 0.71
CA ALA A 109 10.62 -12.86 -0.66
C ALA A 109 9.65 -13.47 -1.67
N GLY A 110 9.40 -14.78 -1.57
CA GLY A 110 8.45 -15.51 -2.43
C GLY A 110 7.02 -14.99 -2.30
N ASN A 111 6.58 -14.74 -1.06
CA ASN A 111 5.25 -14.19 -0.78
C ASN A 111 5.10 -12.76 -1.32
N ALA A 112 6.10 -11.91 -1.11
CA ALA A 112 6.09 -10.54 -1.63
C ALA A 112 6.08 -10.50 -3.17
N ARG A 113 6.89 -11.32 -3.84
CA ARG A 113 6.89 -11.45 -5.31
C ARG A 113 5.55 -11.98 -5.85
N MET A 114 4.93 -12.93 -5.15
CA MET A 114 3.60 -13.44 -5.51
C MET A 114 2.56 -12.33 -5.41
N MET A 115 2.56 -11.57 -4.31
CA MET A 115 1.65 -10.44 -4.10
C MET A 115 1.85 -9.37 -5.19
N GLU A 116 3.08 -8.98 -5.46
CA GLU A 116 3.43 -8.00 -6.50
C GLU A 116 2.95 -8.42 -7.89
N ARG A 117 3.14 -9.68 -8.26
CA ARG A 117 2.67 -10.22 -9.53
C ARG A 117 1.16 -10.07 -9.67
N VAL A 118 0.39 -10.49 -8.66
CA VAL A 118 -1.09 -10.39 -8.69
C VAL A 118 -1.55 -8.94 -8.78
N MET A 119 -0.95 -8.05 -8.01
CA MET A 119 -1.27 -6.63 -8.02
C MET A 119 -0.95 -5.98 -9.38
N THR A 120 0.20 -6.30 -9.96
CA THR A 120 0.61 -5.82 -11.30
C THR A 120 -0.36 -6.31 -12.38
N GLU A 121 -0.75 -7.58 -12.36
CA GLU A 121 -1.75 -8.12 -13.29
C GLU A 121 -3.13 -7.44 -13.15
N CYS A 122 -3.45 -6.89 -11.97
CA CYS A 122 -4.68 -6.15 -11.71
C CYS A 122 -4.59 -4.65 -11.98
N GLY A 123 -3.45 -4.16 -12.51
CA GLY A 123 -3.28 -2.75 -12.90
C GLY A 123 -2.77 -1.85 -11.79
N PHE A 124 -1.99 -2.39 -10.87
CA PHE A 124 -1.24 -1.65 -9.86
C PHE A 124 0.25 -1.66 -10.16
N VAL A 125 0.96 -0.69 -9.62
CA VAL A 125 2.43 -0.61 -9.62
C VAL A 125 2.92 -0.44 -8.19
N GLY A 126 3.94 -1.22 -7.80
CA GLY A 126 4.55 -1.12 -6.47
C GLY A 126 5.56 0.02 -6.39
N TYR A 127 5.63 0.71 -5.25
CA TYR A 127 6.72 1.62 -4.94
C TYR A 127 8.00 0.82 -4.64
N ALA A 128 9.11 1.20 -5.25
CA ALA A 128 10.35 0.42 -5.17
C ALA A 128 10.94 0.31 -3.75
N GLY A 129 10.68 1.29 -2.88
CA GLY A 129 11.21 1.34 -1.52
C GLY A 129 10.38 0.60 -0.47
N GLU A 130 9.16 0.12 -0.82
CA GLU A 130 8.21 -0.45 0.14
C GLU A 130 7.42 -1.58 -0.50
N TRP A 131 7.54 -2.80 0.04
CA TRP A 131 6.91 -3.99 -0.52
C TRP A 131 5.37 -3.95 -0.38
N TRP A 132 4.83 -3.17 0.53
CA TRP A 132 3.38 -3.06 0.83
C TRP A 132 2.67 -1.98 0.02
N ASP A 133 3.38 -0.96 -0.51
CA ASP A 133 2.78 0.19 -1.21
C ASP A 133 2.49 -0.13 -2.67
N TYR A 134 1.24 0.06 -3.08
CA TYR A 134 0.76 -0.15 -4.44
C TYR A 134 -0.12 1.01 -4.90
N SER A 135 0.21 1.59 -6.04
CA SER A 135 -0.56 2.64 -6.70
C SER A 135 -1.30 2.11 -7.93
N ASP A 136 -2.56 2.53 -8.10
CA ASP A 136 -3.31 2.33 -9.34
C ASP A 136 -2.58 3.01 -10.51
N THR A 137 -2.46 2.32 -11.64
CA THR A 137 -1.86 2.87 -12.86
C THR A 137 -2.74 3.92 -13.54
N THR A 138 -4.01 4.06 -13.14
CA THR A 138 -4.88 5.15 -13.57
C THR A 138 -4.49 6.44 -12.88
N ALA A 139 -4.26 7.51 -13.66
CA ALA A 139 -4.02 8.84 -13.12
C ALA A 139 -5.33 9.43 -12.56
N TYR A 140 -5.26 9.98 -11.36
CA TYR A 140 -6.37 10.67 -10.71
C TYR A 140 -6.00 12.12 -10.40
N GLU A 141 -6.97 13.01 -10.54
CA GLU A 141 -6.85 14.40 -10.09
C GLU A 141 -6.92 14.47 -8.56
N ALA A 142 -6.31 15.51 -8.00
CA ALA A 142 -6.37 15.77 -6.57
C ALA A 142 -7.83 16.00 -6.12
N CYS A 143 -8.18 15.39 -5.00
CA CYS A 143 -9.48 15.57 -4.36
C CYS A 143 -9.25 15.42 -2.86
N ASP A 144 -9.28 16.52 -2.13
CA ASP A 144 -9.09 16.52 -0.68
C ASP A 144 -10.44 16.57 0.01
N PHE A 145 -10.68 15.67 0.94
CA PHE A 145 -11.86 15.65 1.80
C PHE A 145 -11.53 15.03 3.15
N GLU A 146 -12.29 15.38 4.16
CA GLU A 146 -12.25 14.74 5.47
C GLU A 146 -13.39 13.70 5.52
N PRO A 147 -13.05 12.38 5.62
CA PRO A 147 -14.05 11.31 5.69
C PRO A 147 -14.93 11.36 6.93
#